data_ab692c3ca9683b80183ef2ee149d72bf
#
_entry.id   ab692c3ca9683b80183ef2ee149d72bf
#
_cell.length_a   1.000
_cell.length_b   1.000
_cell.length_c   1.000
_cell.angle_alpha   90.00
_cell.angle_beta   90.00
_cell.angle_gamma   90.00
#
_symmetry.space_group_name_H-M   'P 1'
#
loop_
_entity.id
_entity.type
_entity.pdbx_description
1 polymer ?
#
loop_
_entity_poly.entity_id
_entity_poly.type
_entity_poly.pdbx_seq_one_letter_code
_entity_poly.pdbx_strand_id
1 'polypeptide(L)'
;MLASLKPLIMPQESTVQADYDALNKLVVECPELAKIETLIGGFNLFSVLDFEYGELRHSNALAWLFDPAESHGLGDSFLQRWLMTVLHEANDDHPITPVDVDCWSLVNAEIRTEWKNIDLLFILEMADGSQWVICIENKVN
;
A
#
# COMPACT_ATOMS: atom_id res chain seq x y z
N MET A 1 25.66 2.97 -43.61
CA MET A 1 25.05 2.01 -42.66
C MET A 1 23.65 2.47 -42.34
N LEU A 2 22.64 1.94 -43.05
CA LEU A 2 21.24 2.30 -42.85
C LEU A 2 20.63 1.36 -41.79
N ALA A 3 20.31 1.92 -40.63
CA ALA A 3 19.61 1.20 -39.59
C ALA A 3 18.15 0.99 -40.02
N SER A 4 17.78 -0.27 -40.17
CA SER A 4 16.39 -0.72 -40.46
C SER A 4 15.52 -0.47 -39.26
N LEU A 5 14.63 0.53 -39.32
CA LEU A 5 13.55 0.74 -38.36
C LEU A 5 12.49 -0.36 -38.59
N LYS A 6 12.35 -1.25 -37.66
CA LYS A 6 11.19 -2.18 -37.61
C LYS A 6 9.90 -1.36 -37.40
N PRO A 7 8.88 -1.58 -38.23
CA PRO A 7 7.58 -0.93 -37.98
C PRO A 7 6.97 -1.39 -36.65
N LEU A 8 6.50 -0.43 -35.89
CA LEU A 8 5.69 -0.67 -34.68
C LEU A 8 4.38 -1.33 -35.14
N ILE A 9 4.21 -2.62 -34.86
CA ILE A 9 2.97 -3.33 -35.16
C ILE A 9 1.90 -2.81 -34.20
N MET A 10 0.99 -1.97 -34.70
CA MET A 10 -0.23 -1.62 -33.98
C MET A 10 -1.10 -2.85 -33.88
N PRO A 11 -1.72 -3.16 -32.73
CA PRO A 11 -2.65 -4.29 -32.63
C PRO A 11 -3.80 -4.07 -33.62
N GLN A 12 -4.14 -5.12 -34.38
CA GLN A 12 -5.27 -5.05 -35.30
C GLN A 12 -6.57 -4.94 -34.49
N GLU A 13 -7.55 -4.18 -34.97
CA GLU A 13 -8.87 -4.00 -34.32
C GLU A 13 -9.56 -5.31 -33.95
N SER A 14 -9.35 -6.38 -34.71
CA SER A 14 -9.82 -7.72 -34.41
C SER A 14 -9.23 -8.35 -33.14
N THR A 15 -7.99 -7.99 -32.79
CA THR A 15 -7.33 -8.48 -31.57
C THR A 15 -7.88 -7.76 -30.34
N VAL A 16 -8.09 -6.45 -30.45
CA VAL A 16 -8.66 -5.64 -29.37
C VAL A 16 -10.09 -6.09 -29.04
N GLN A 17 -10.90 -6.39 -30.05
CA GLN A 17 -12.27 -6.90 -29.85
C GLN A 17 -12.27 -8.29 -29.20
N ALA A 18 -11.37 -9.20 -29.60
CA ALA A 18 -11.24 -10.52 -29.00
C ALA A 18 -10.78 -10.44 -27.53
N ASP A 19 -9.88 -9.50 -27.21
CA ASP A 19 -9.45 -9.24 -25.83
C ASP A 19 -10.59 -8.65 -24.98
N TYR A 20 -11.40 -7.78 -25.55
CA TYR A 20 -12.60 -7.23 -24.89
C TYR A 20 -13.65 -8.31 -24.60
N ASP A 21 -13.89 -9.21 -25.54
CA ASP A 21 -14.83 -10.31 -25.39
C ASP A 21 -14.32 -11.33 -24.34
N ALA A 22 -13.02 -11.58 -24.30
CA ALA A 22 -12.39 -12.41 -23.28
C ALA A 22 -12.48 -11.79 -21.88
N LEU A 23 -12.27 -10.48 -21.77
CA LEU A 23 -12.44 -9.72 -20.53
C LEU A 23 -13.89 -9.71 -20.05
N ASN A 24 -14.85 -9.48 -20.93
CA ASN A 24 -16.27 -9.54 -20.60
C ASN A 24 -16.67 -10.92 -20.09
N LYS A 25 -16.19 -11.97 -20.74
CA LYS A 25 -16.43 -13.35 -20.31
C LYS A 25 -15.82 -13.63 -18.93
N LEU A 26 -14.60 -13.17 -18.67
CA LEU A 26 -13.93 -13.31 -17.37
C LEU A 26 -14.73 -12.63 -16.26
N VAL A 27 -15.17 -11.39 -16.49
CA VAL A 27 -15.89 -10.59 -15.49
C VAL A 27 -17.29 -11.15 -15.20
N VAL A 28 -18.00 -11.65 -16.22
CA VAL A 28 -19.40 -12.11 -16.09
C VAL A 28 -19.49 -13.59 -15.70
N GLU A 29 -18.56 -14.43 -16.17
CA GLU A 29 -18.67 -15.89 -16.05
C GLU A 29 -17.71 -16.51 -15.03
N CYS A 30 -16.84 -15.73 -14.35
CA CYS A 30 -15.89 -16.27 -13.39
C CYS A 30 -16.42 -16.18 -11.94
N PRO A 31 -16.97 -17.29 -11.39
CA PRO A 31 -17.49 -17.30 -10.02
C PRO A 31 -16.39 -17.13 -8.96
N GLU A 32 -15.14 -17.35 -9.32
CA GLU A 32 -13.98 -17.14 -8.46
C GLU A 32 -13.73 -15.64 -8.24
N LEU A 33 -13.96 -14.79 -9.25
CA LEU A 33 -13.92 -13.32 -9.11
C LEU A 33 -14.98 -12.84 -8.12
N ALA A 34 -16.20 -13.35 -8.19
CA ALA A 34 -17.26 -12.99 -7.24
C ALA A 34 -16.92 -13.42 -5.80
N LYS A 35 -16.20 -14.52 -5.62
CA LYS A 35 -15.69 -14.93 -4.29
C LYS A 35 -14.59 -14.01 -3.80
N ILE A 36 -13.67 -13.60 -4.67
CA ILE A 36 -12.63 -12.63 -4.35
C ILE A 36 -13.27 -11.27 -4.02
N GLU A 37 -14.23 -10.82 -4.80
CA GLU A 37 -15.00 -9.59 -4.51
C GLU A 37 -15.74 -9.70 -3.16
N THR A 38 -16.27 -10.86 -2.79
CA THR A 38 -16.91 -11.07 -1.49
C THR A 38 -15.89 -11.06 -0.35
N LEU A 39 -14.70 -11.60 -0.57
CA LEU A 39 -13.60 -11.58 0.39
C LEU A 39 -12.97 -10.17 0.55
N ILE A 40 -12.93 -9.41 -0.54
CA ILE A 40 -12.44 -8.04 -0.59
C ILE A 40 -13.58 -7.04 -0.32
N GLY A 41 -14.83 -7.47 -0.40
CA GLY A 41 -16.06 -6.66 -0.50
C GLY A 41 -16.41 -5.78 0.70
N GLY A 42 -15.55 -5.73 1.73
CA GLY A 42 -15.55 -4.64 2.71
C GLY A 42 -14.57 -3.53 2.37
N PHE A 43 -13.74 -3.69 1.32
CA PHE A 43 -12.65 -2.80 1.01
C PHE A 43 -12.76 -2.23 -0.40
N ASN A 44 -13.20 -0.99 -0.48
CA ASN A 44 -13.11 -0.20 -1.71
C ASN A 44 -11.92 0.76 -1.61
N LEU A 45 -10.75 0.33 -2.11
CA LEU A 45 -9.53 1.14 -2.15
C LEU A 45 -9.79 2.50 -2.82
N PHE A 46 -10.63 2.54 -3.84
CA PHE A 46 -10.95 3.78 -4.56
C PHE A 46 -11.85 4.72 -3.76
N SER A 47 -12.72 4.21 -2.88
CA SER A 47 -13.49 5.07 -1.97
C SER A 47 -12.64 5.62 -0.83
N VAL A 48 -11.61 4.90 -0.43
CA VAL A 48 -10.62 5.37 0.56
C VAL A 48 -9.67 6.38 -0.10
N LEU A 49 -9.34 6.16 -1.36
CA LEU A 49 -8.36 6.97 -2.08
C LEU A 49 -8.99 8.15 -2.78
N ASP A 50 -10.19 8.57 -2.60
CA ASP A 50 -10.84 9.74 -3.24
C ASP A 50 -9.85 10.56 -4.13
N PHE A 51 -9.55 10.03 -5.30
CA PHE A 51 -8.32 10.18 -6.07
C PHE A 51 -8.06 11.59 -6.64
N GLU A 52 -8.90 12.57 -6.31
CA GLU A 52 -8.84 13.83 -7.05
C GLU A 52 -7.93 14.93 -6.46
N TYR A 53 -7.64 14.97 -5.17
CA TYR A 53 -6.85 16.12 -4.63
C TYR A 53 -6.08 15.81 -3.33
N GLY A 54 -4.74 15.72 -3.40
CA GLY A 54 -3.85 16.23 -2.37
C GLY A 54 -3.21 15.23 -1.40
N GLU A 55 -2.12 15.68 -0.83
CA GLU A 55 -1.25 15.03 0.15
C GLU A 55 -2.01 14.41 1.34
N LEU A 56 -3.05 15.12 1.85
CA LEU A 56 -3.91 14.65 2.94
C LEU A 56 -4.57 13.29 2.66
N ARG A 57 -4.96 13.04 1.42
CA ARG A 57 -5.61 11.78 1.04
C ARG A 57 -4.63 10.62 0.97
N HIS A 58 -3.42 10.89 0.52
CA HIS A 58 -2.34 9.92 0.55
C HIS A 58 -1.99 9.57 1.99
N SER A 59 -1.89 10.57 2.87
CA SER A 59 -1.63 10.35 4.30
C SER A 59 -2.74 9.55 4.96
N ASN A 60 -4.01 9.80 4.64
CA ASN A 60 -5.14 9.02 5.17
C ASN A 60 -5.15 7.58 4.66
N ALA A 61 -4.86 7.36 3.37
CA ALA A 61 -4.77 6.02 2.80
C ALA A 61 -3.61 5.22 3.40
N LEU A 62 -2.47 5.86 3.60
CA LEU A 62 -1.32 5.27 4.26
C LEU A 62 -1.61 4.98 5.73
N ALA A 63 -2.24 5.91 6.45
CA ALA A 63 -2.64 5.71 7.84
C ALA A 63 -3.55 4.48 8.00
N TRP A 64 -4.56 4.36 7.12
CA TRP A 64 -5.43 3.19 7.10
C TRP A 64 -4.63 1.90 6.83
N LEU A 65 -3.69 1.92 5.89
CA LEU A 65 -2.91 0.74 5.51
C LEU A 65 -1.91 0.31 6.61
N PHE A 66 -1.38 1.28 7.36
CA PHE A 66 -0.43 1.03 8.43
C PHE A 66 -1.08 0.67 9.77
N ASP A 67 -2.37 0.96 9.96
CA ASP A 67 -3.05 0.66 11.21
C ASP A 67 -3.44 -0.83 11.32
N PRO A 68 -2.85 -1.59 12.24
CA PRO A 68 -3.12 -3.02 12.39
C PRO A 68 -4.57 -3.35 12.75
N ALA A 69 -5.31 -2.39 13.32
CA ALA A 69 -6.69 -2.56 13.77
C ALA A 69 -7.72 -2.33 12.66
N GLU A 70 -7.27 -1.84 11.51
CA GLU A 70 -8.14 -1.49 10.40
C GLU A 70 -8.66 -2.70 9.61
N SER A 71 -9.69 -2.43 8.81
CA SER A 71 -10.49 -3.45 8.12
C SER A 71 -9.78 -4.20 6.99
N HIS A 72 -8.53 -3.87 6.65
CA HIS A 72 -7.75 -4.57 5.62
C HIS A 72 -7.36 -6.01 6.02
N GLY A 73 -7.42 -6.37 7.31
CA GLY A 73 -7.15 -7.73 7.78
C GLY A 73 -5.68 -8.18 7.71
N LEU A 74 -4.73 -7.26 7.45
CA LEU A 74 -3.30 -7.56 7.37
C LEU A 74 -2.61 -7.57 8.74
N GLY A 75 -3.31 -7.10 9.78
CA GLY A 75 -2.70 -6.87 11.09
C GLY A 75 -1.52 -5.90 10.97
N ASP A 76 -0.44 -6.16 11.67
CA ASP A 76 0.78 -5.35 11.64
C ASP A 76 1.75 -5.70 10.49
N SER A 77 1.44 -6.72 9.69
CA SER A 77 2.36 -7.26 8.67
C SER A 77 2.78 -6.22 7.63
N PHE A 78 1.89 -5.30 7.24
CA PHE A 78 2.23 -4.27 6.29
C PHE A 78 3.19 -3.23 6.90
N LEU A 79 2.87 -2.74 8.10
CA LEU A 79 3.71 -1.80 8.85
C LEU A 79 5.09 -2.39 9.12
N GLN A 80 5.15 -3.64 9.58
CA GLN A 80 6.38 -4.37 9.83
C GLN A 80 7.26 -4.45 8.57
N ARG A 81 6.69 -4.95 7.47
CA ARG A 81 7.42 -5.13 6.21
C ARG A 81 7.94 -3.80 5.66
N TRP A 82 7.11 -2.78 5.68
CA TRP A 82 7.48 -1.45 5.23
C TRP A 82 8.63 -0.87 6.07
N LEU A 83 8.51 -0.93 7.39
CA LEU A 83 9.53 -0.40 8.30
C LEU A 83 10.86 -1.12 8.15
N MET A 84 10.85 -2.44 8.04
CA MET A 84 12.06 -3.23 7.74
C MET A 84 12.73 -2.79 6.44
N THR A 85 11.95 -2.54 5.39
CA THR A 85 12.46 -2.09 4.10
C THR A 85 13.11 -0.70 4.21
N VAL A 86 12.43 0.25 4.85
CA VAL A 86 12.95 1.61 5.04
C VAL A 86 14.25 1.60 5.85
N LEU A 87 14.29 0.85 6.95
CA LEU A 87 15.49 0.75 7.79
C LEU A 87 16.64 0.05 7.07
N HIS A 88 16.35 -0.91 6.19
CA HIS A 88 17.37 -1.58 5.38
C HIS A 88 17.98 -0.68 4.31
N GLU A 89 17.16 0.20 3.70
CA GLU A 89 17.59 1.12 2.66
C GLU A 89 18.24 2.40 3.21
N ALA A 90 17.97 2.71 4.47
CA ALA A 90 18.57 3.87 5.14
C ALA A 90 20.08 3.65 5.34
N ASN A 91 20.86 4.67 4.98
CA ASN A 91 22.33 4.63 5.12
C ASN A 91 22.83 5.18 6.46
N ASP A 92 21.91 5.61 7.32
CA ASP A 92 22.22 6.22 8.60
C ASP A 92 22.20 5.17 9.72
N ASP A 93 22.90 5.47 10.83
CA ASP A 93 22.89 4.65 12.04
C ASP A 93 21.59 4.92 12.80
N HIS A 94 20.69 3.95 12.81
CA HIS A 94 19.39 4.05 13.49
C HIS A 94 19.39 3.29 14.80
N PRO A 95 18.67 3.77 15.83
CA PRO A 95 18.54 3.09 17.11
C PRO A 95 17.74 1.76 17.01
N ILE A 96 17.01 1.55 15.91
CA ILE A 96 16.17 0.40 15.63
C ILE A 96 16.67 -0.23 14.33
N THR A 97 16.83 -1.55 14.33
CA THR A 97 17.27 -2.30 13.16
C THR A 97 16.12 -3.09 12.52
N PRO A 98 16.23 -3.53 11.25
CA PRO A 98 15.25 -4.44 10.65
C PRO A 98 15.00 -5.72 11.47
N VAL A 99 16.01 -6.22 12.17
CA VAL A 99 15.88 -7.42 13.03
C VAL A 99 15.03 -7.13 14.26
N ASP A 100 15.16 -5.93 14.86
CA ASP A 100 14.33 -5.53 15.99
C ASP A 100 12.85 -5.45 15.57
N VAL A 101 12.59 -4.99 14.35
CA VAL A 101 11.23 -4.93 13.78
C VAL A 101 10.70 -6.33 13.46
N ASP A 102 11.53 -7.22 12.91
CA ASP A 102 11.13 -8.61 12.62
C ASP A 102 10.73 -9.38 13.89
N CYS A 103 11.43 -9.09 14.99
CA CYS A 103 11.24 -9.74 16.29
C CYS A 103 10.32 -8.97 17.25
N TRP A 104 9.71 -7.88 16.83
CA TRP A 104 8.90 -7.07 17.73
C TRP A 104 7.66 -7.80 18.28
N SER A 105 7.19 -7.37 19.42
CA SER A 105 5.91 -7.78 19.98
C SER A 105 5.05 -6.54 20.14
N LEU A 106 4.44 -6.11 19.04
CA LEU A 106 3.58 -4.94 18.97
C LEU A 106 2.28 -5.22 19.73
N VAL A 107 1.96 -4.36 20.71
CA VAL A 107 0.74 -4.44 21.52
C VAL A 107 -0.31 -3.44 21.04
N ASN A 108 0.14 -2.23 20.69
CA ASN A 108 -0.72 -1.17 20.21
C ASN A 108 0.00 -0.30 19.19
N ALA A 109 -0.74 0.19 18.20
CA ALA A 109 -0.28 1.17 17.25
C ALA A 109 -1.30 2.30 17.17
N GLU A 110 -0.86 3.52 17.45
CA GLU A 110 -1.66 4.71 17.22
C GLU A 110 -1.07 5.46 16.03
N ILE A 111 -1.89 5.66 14.98
CA ILE A 111 -1.48 6.33 13.76
C ILE A 111 -2.29 7.61 13.63
N ARG A 112 -1.59 8.75 13.54
CA ARG A 112 -2.18 10.07 13.41
C ARG A 112 -1.76 10.70 12.10
N THR A 113 -2.70 11.34 11.41
CA THR A 113 -2.45 12.16 10.23
C THR A 113 -2.48 13.64 10.61
N GLU A 114 -1.72 14.46 9.89
CA GLU A 114 -1.73 15.94 10.01
C GLU A 114 -1.54 16.46 11.45
N TRP A 115 -0.76 15.75 12.26
CA TRP A 115 -0.55 16.16 13.64
C TRP A 115 0.63 17.14 13.76
N LYS A 116 0.36 18.38 14.11
CA LYS A 116 1.38 19.46 14.32
C LYS A 116 2.36 19.61 13.14
N ASN A 117 1.85 19.61 11.92
CA ASN A 117 2.61 19.64 10.65
C ASN A 117 3.46 18.39 10.38
N ILE A 118 3.13 17.27 10.99
CA ILE A 118 3.66 15.95 10.65
C ILE A 118 2.58 15.23 9.84
N ASP A 119 2.87 14.80 8.63
CA ASP A 119 1.89 14.16 7.74
C ASP A 119 1.40 12.83 8.32
N LEU A 120 2.31 12.03 8.86
CA LEU A 120 2.01 10.78 9.55
C LEU A 120 2.88 10.64 10.80
N LEU A 121 2.24 10.38 11.93
CA LEU A 121 2.89 10.08 13.21
C LEU A 121 2.45 8.70 13.68
N PHE A 122 3.41 7.81 13.91
CA PHE A 122 3.18 6.50 14.51
C PHE A 122 3.67 6.51 15.96
N ILE A 123 2.84 5.98 16.84
CA ILE A 123 3.18 5.71 18.23
C ILE A 123 2.93 4.22 18.45
N LEU A 124 4.02 3.46 18.54
CA LEU A 124 3.99 2.00 18.62
C LEU A 124 4.38 1.57 20.03
N GLU A 125 3.54 0.77 20.68
CA GLU A 125 3.78 0.25 22.02
C GLU A 125 4.14 -1.23 21.95
N MET A 126 5.28 -1.59 22.55
CA MET A 126 5.78 -2.96 22.57
C MET A 126 5.43 -3.68 23.87
N ALA A 127 5.41 -5.00 23.84
CA ALA A 127 5.09 -5.83 25.01
C ALA A 127 6.09 -5.68 26.18
N ASP A 128 7.30 -5.23 25.92
CA ASP A 128 8.31 -4.93 26.94
C ASP A 128 8.11 -3.55 27.60
N GLY A 129 7.08 -2.81 27.19
CA GLY A 129 6.78 -1.47 27.67
C GLY A 129 7.56 -0.37 26.96
N SER A 130 8.39 -0.69 25.98
CA SER A 130 9.04 0.32 25.15
C SER A 130 8.04 0.97 24.18
N GLN A 131 8.32 2.20 23.80
CA GLN A 131 7.52 2.96 22.85
C GLN A 131 8.39 3.50 21.74
N TRP A 132 7.99 3.25 20.50
CA TRP A 132 8.65 3.81 19.33
C TRP A 132 7.79 4.89 18.72
N VAL A 133 8.43 6.01 18.38
CA VAL A 133 7.76 7.15 17.73
C VAL A 133 8.40 7.37 16.37
N ILE A 134 7.60 7.31 15.31
CA ILE A 134 8.06 7.45 13.93
C ILE A 134 7.27 8.59 13.29
N CYS A 135 7.99 9.54 12.70
CA CYS A 135 7.43 10.66 11.97
C CYS A 135 7.73 10.48 10.48
N ILE A 136 6.72 10.64 9.64
CA ILE A 136 6.85 10.57 8.20
C ILE A 136 6.37 11.88 7.59
N GLU A 137 7.16 12.44 6.69
CA GLU A 137 6.77 13.53 5.81
C GLU A 137 6.51 12.95 4.42
N ASN A 138 5.28 13.11 3.93
CA ASN A 138 4.84 12.59 2.65
C ASN A 138 4.91 13.70 1.59
N LYS A 139 5.81 13.56 0.61
CA LYS A 139 5.92 14.51 -0.50
C LYS A 139 5.37 13.88 -1.77
N VAL A 140 4.28 14.46 -2.27
CA VAL A 140 3.70 14.11 -3.58
C VAL A 140 4.22 15.13 -4.60
N ASN A 141 5.04 14.65 -5.55
CA ASN A 141 5.54 15.47 -6.66
C ASN A 141 4.63 15.36 -7.87
#